data_9e7dcaa56a6162385f856c7413f7cac8
#
_entry.id   9e7dcaa56a6162385f856c7413f7cac8
#
_cell.length_a   1.000
_cell.length_b   1.000
_cell.length_c   1.000
_cell.angle_alpha   90.00
_cell.angle_beta   90.00
_cell.angle_gamma   90.00
#
_symmetry.space_group_name_H-M   'P 1'
#
loop_
_entity.id
_entity.type
_entity.pdbx_description
1 polymer ?
#
loop_
_entity_poly.entity_id
_entity_poly.type
_entity_poly.pdbx_seq_one_letter_code
_entity_poly.pdbx_strand_id
1 'polypeptide(L)'
;MDFITNSPEETEAVGAALGKILKPGTILAYRGDLGAGKTAFTRGLARGLGYCEPVTSPTYTIVNEYLGGRLPLFHFDMYRLASSDDLWDIGWEDYLERGGICAVEWSENVDDAMENAVYITIHKTGEECRRIEIEGGIDLADLSL
;
A
#
# COMPACT_ATOMS: atom_id res chain seq x y z
N MET A 1 -11.70 -8.83 -4.85
CA MET A 1 -11.20 -10.15 -4.41
C MET A 1 -10.86 -10.06 -2.92
N ASP A 2 -11.35 -11.01 -2.15
CA ASP A 2 -11.21 -11.00 -0.69
C ASP A 2 -10.29 -12.11 -0.24
N PHE A 3 -9.47 -11.81 0.78
CA PHE A 3 -8.58 -12.77 1.42
C PHE A 3 -8.82 -12.76 2.92
N ILE A 4 -8.90 -13.94 3.52
CA ILE A 4 -8.98 -14.09 4.98
C ILE A 4 -7.62 -14.55 5.48
N THR A 5 -7.06 -13.80 6.42
CA THR A 5 -5.78 -14.16 7.04
C THR A 5 -5.96 -14.35 8.53
N ASN A 6 -5.18 -15.25 9.11
CA ASN A 6 -5.29 -15.63 10.52
C ASN A 6 -4.02 -15.28 11.32
N SER A 7 -3.06 -14.64 10.69
CA SER A 7 -1.82 -14.22 11.33
C SER A 7 -1.20 -13.04 10.58
N PRO A 8 -0.31 -12.27 11.23
CA PRO A 8 0.45 -11.24 10.54
C PRO A 8 1.27 -11.79 9.36
N GLU A 9 1.80 -13.00 9.50
CA GLU A 9 2.58 -13.65 8.45
C GLU A 9 1.72 -13.94 7.22
N GLU A 10 0.46 -14.34 7.41
CA GLU A 10 -0.47 -14.55 6.30
C GLU A 10 -0.85 -13.23 5.63
N THR A 11 -1.06 -12.18 6.41
CA THR A 11 -1.31 -10.83 5.87
C THR A 11 -0.12 -10.35 5.04
N GLU A 12 1.08 -10.57 5.54
CA GLU A 12 2.32 -10.29 4.83
C GLU A 12 2.41 -11.06 3.51
N ALA A 13 1.99 -12.32 3.51
CA ALA A 13 2.01 -13.17 2.32
C ALA A 13 1.09 -12.63 1.22
N VAL A 14 -0.07 -12.10 1.58
CA VAL A 14 -0.98 -11.46 0.61
C VAL A 14 -0.30 -10.23 -0.01
N GLY A 15 0.32 -9.40 0.81
CA GLY A 15 1.08 -8.23 0.32
C GLY A 15 2.21 -8.63 -0.62
N ALA A 16 2.94 -9.69 -0.27
CA ALA A 16 4.05 -10.17 -1.10
C ALA A 16 3.57 -10.69 -2.46
N ALA A 17 2.46 -11.43 -2.47
CA ALA A 17 1.87 -11.92 -3.71
C ALA A 17 1.47 -10.76 -4.62
N LEU A 18 0.85 -9.72 -4.06
CA LEU A 18 0.48 -8.52 -4.82
C LEU A 18 1.73 -7.81 -5.36
N GLY A 19 2.76 -7.64 -4.53
CA GLY A 19 4.00 -6.97 -4.92
C GLY A 19 4.67 -7.60 -6.13
N LYS A 20 4.52 -8.91 -6.32
CA LYS A 20 5.12 -9.62 -7.45
C LYS A 20 4.46 -9.29 -8.78
N ILE A 21 3.21 -8.87 -8.78
CA ILE A 21 2.44 -8.66 -10.02
C ILE A 21 2.19 -7.20 -10.33
N LEU A 22 2.54 -6.27 -9.44
CA LEU A 22 2.30 -4.84 -9.66
C LEU A 22 3.16 -4.29 -10.79
N LYS A 23 2.57 -3.34 -11.52
CA LYS A 23 3.20 -2.65 -12.65
C LYS A 23 3.65 -1.26 -12.22
N PRO A 24 4.68 -0.69 -12.87
CA PRO A 24 5.12 0.67 -12.59
C PRO A 24 3.98 1.68 -12.62
N GLY A 25 3.98 2.62 -11.69
CA GLY A 25 3.00 3.69 -11.65
C GLY A 25 1.69 3.34 -10.95
N THR A 26 1.57 2.15 -10.35
CA THR A 26 0.35 1.77 -9.64
C THR A 26 0.23 2.54 -8.33
N ILE A 27 -0.97 3.05 -8.06
CA ILE A 27 -1.32 3.69 -6.78
C ILE A 27 -2.14 2.68 -5.98
N LEU A 28 -1.72 2.42 -4.74
CA LEU A 28 -2.48 1.60 -3.79
C LEU A 28 -3.07 2.51 -2.73
N ALA A 29 -4.39 2.58 -2.67
CA ALA A 29 -5.10 3.40 -1.70
C ALA A 29 -5.54 2.50 -0.53
N TYR A 30 -4.89 2.66 0.62
CA TYR A 30 -5.21 1.87 1.82
C TYR A 30 -6.45 2.43 2.51
N ARG A 31 -7.31 1.53 2.93
CA ARG A 31 -8.54 1.81 3.68
C ARG A 31 -8.66 0.81 4.82
N GLY A 32 -9.59 1.05 5.71
CA GLY A 32 -9.94 0.12 6.77
C GLY A 32 -9.57 0.61 8.15
N ASP A 33 -9.64 -0.32 9.12
CA ASP A 33 -9.52 -0.01 10.52
C ASP A 33 -8.12 0.44 10.92
N LEU A 34 -8.03 1.38 11.84
CA LEU A 34 -6.76 1.80 12.42
C LEU A 34 -6.09 0.59 13.09
N GLY A 35 -4.80 0.40 12.82
CA GLY A 35 -4.06 -0.73 13.39
C GLY A 35 -4.43 -2.09 12.81
N ALA A 36 -5.12 -2.13 11.67
CA ALA A 36 -5.63 -3.37 11.11
C ALA A 36 -4.60 -4.21 10.34
N GLY A 37 -3.31 -3.93 10.47
CA GLY A 37 -2.27 -4.71 9.81
C GLY A 37 -1.74 -4.10 8.51
N LYS A 38 -1.94 -2.80 8.30
CA LYS A 38 -1.42 -2.10 7.12
C LYS A 38 0.09 -2.18 7.04
N THR A 39 0.77 -2.13 8.20
CA THR A 39 2.24 -2.26 8.26
C THR A 39 2.69 -3.67 7.85
N ALA A 40 2.00 -4.70 8.33
CA ALA A 40 2.32 -6.08 7.94
C ALA A 40 2.10 -6.29 6.44
N PHE A 41 0.99 -5.78 5.91
CA PHE A 41 0.71 -5.84 4.48
C PHE A 41 1.79 -5.12 3.66
N THR A 42 2.18 -3.92 4.07
CA THR A 42 3.21 -3.13 3.38
C THR A 42 4.58 -3.80 3.45
N ARG A 43 4.89 -4.44 4.58
CA ARG A 43 6.12 -5.22 4.71
C ARG A 43 6.15 -6.36 3.68
N GLY A 44 5.04 -7.05 3.53
CA GLY A 44 4.90 -8.09 2.51
C GLY A 44 5.01 -7.52 1.09
N LEU A 45 4.34 -6.41 0.84
CA LEU A 45 4.38 -5.72 -0.45
C LEU A 45 5.82 -5.37 -0.85
N ALA A 46 6.59 -4.79 0.07
CA ALA A 46 7.99 -4.45 -0.16
C ALA A 46 8.82 -5.71 -0.49
N ARG A 47 8.59 -6.79 0.28
CA ARG A 47 9.28 -8.07 0.03
C ARG A 47 8.92 -8.62 -1.35
N GLY A 48 7.66 -8.55 -1.74
CA GLY A 48 7.20 -8.99 -3.07
C GLY A 48 7.83 -8.18 -4.20
N LEU A 49 8.15 -6.91 -3.94
CA LEU A 49 8.88 -6.06 -4.88
C LEU A 49 10.39 -6.30 -4.85
N GLY A 50 10.88 -7.17 -3.98
CA GLY A 50 12.29 -7.51 -3.88
C GLY A 50 13.10 -6.65 -2.91
N TYR A 51 12.45 -5.81 -2.12
CA TYR A 51 13.11 -5.00 -1.09
C TYR A 51 13.32 -5.85 0.16
N CYS A 52 14.54 -5.95 0.63
CA CYS A 52 14.92 -6.87 1.71
C CYS A 52 15.26 -6.19 3.05
N GLU A 53 15.18 -4.87 3.11
CA GLU A 53 15.48 -4.12 4.32
C GLU A 53 14.20 -3.93 5.17
N PRO A 54 14.34 -3.54 6.45
CA PRO A 54 13.17 -3.31 7.31
C PRO A 54 12.25 -2.24 6.78
N VAL A 55 10.94 -2.46 6.92
CA VAL A 55 9.89 -1.51 6.57
C VAL A 55 9.31 -0.94 7.86
N THR A 56 9.23 0.38 7.95
CA THR A 56 8.67 1.09 9.10
C THR A 56 7.46 1.92 8.66
N SER A 57 6.60 2.27 9.63
CA SER A 57 5.49 3.16 9.35
C SER A 57 6.00 4.59 9.12
N PRO A 58 5.44 5.35 8.16
CA PRO A 58 5.81 6.75 7.94
C PRO A 58 5.15 7.71 8.95
N THR A 59 5.06 7.31 10.23
CA THR A 59 4.34 8.07 11.26
C THR A 59 4.92 9.47 11.48
N TYR A 60 6.24 9.60 11.37
CA TYR A 60 6.94 10.87 11.61
C TYR A 60 7.38 11.56 10.32
N THR A 61 7.26 10.88 9.19
CA THR A 61 7.55 11.43 7.86
C THR A 61 6.29 11.30 7.02
N ILE A 62 6.14 12.15 6.01
CA ILE A 62 4.99 12.06 5.11
C ILE A 62 5.17 10.90 4.13
N VAL A 63 6.39 10.64 3.72
CA VAL A 63 6.70 9.56 2.79
C VAL A 63 7.98 8.84 3.19
N ASN A 64 7.95 7.50 3.10
CA ASN A 64 9.15 6.66 3.18
C ASN A 64 9.40 6.08 1.80
N GLU A 65 10.65 6.12 1.36
CA GLU A 65 11.06 5.56 0.07
C GLU A 65 11.86 4.27 0.31
N TYR A 66 11.43 3.21 -0.35
CA TYR A 66 12.11 1.91 -0.29
C TYR A 66 12.65 1.61 -1.68
N LEU A 67 13.95 1.81 -1.83
CA LEU A 67 14.67 1.66 -3.09
C LEU A 67 15.53 0.40 -3.04
N GLY A 68 15.67 -0.29 -4.15
CA GLY A 68 16.49 -1.50 -4.23
C GLY A 68 15.73 -2.76 -4.60
N GLY A 69 14.40 -2.69 -4.69
CA GLY A 69 13.59 -3.76 -5.23
C GLY A 69 13.42 -3.66 -6.74
N ARG A 70 12.58 -4.50 -7.30
CA ARG A 70 12.22 -4.49 -8.72
C ARG A 70 11.61 -3.16 -9.15
N LEU A 71 10.79 -2.57 -8.28
CA LEU A 71 10.21 -1.23 -8.44
C LEU A 71 10.40 -0.46 -7.14
N PRO A 72 10.60 0.86 -7.19
CA PRO A 72 10.57 1.67 -5.97
C PRO A 72 9.21 1.57 -5.29
N LEU A 73 9.19 1.56 -3.96
CA LEU A 73 7.98 1.66 -3.18
C LEU A 73 8.00 2.98 -2.41
N PHE A 74 6.97 3.80 -2.63
CA PHE A 74 6.80 5.06 -1.92
C PHE A 74 5.59 4.90 -1.00
N HIS A 75 5.83 4.90 0.31
CA HIS A 75 4.80 4.70 1.32
C HIS A 75 4.45 6.03 1.94
N PHE A 76 3.24 6.52 1.66
CA PHE A 76 2.74 7.83 2.09
C PHE A 76 1.79 7.68 3.28
N ASP A 77 1.89 8.61 4.22
CA ASP A 77 0.92 8.77 5.30
C ASP A 77 0.28 10.15 5.17
N MET A 78 -0.99 10.18 4.78
CA MET A 78 -1.75 11.41 4.53
C MET A 78 -2.56 11.86 5.74
N TYR A 79 -2.30 11.31 6.92
CA TYR A 79 -3.04 11.64 8.14
C TYR A 79 -3.04 13.15 8.44
N ARG A 80 -1.89 13.80 8.23
CA ARG A 80 -1.70 15.22 8.54
C ARG A 80 -2.06 16.15 7.39
N LEU A 81 -2.43 15.62 6.23
CA LEU A 81 -2.80 16.43 5.08
C LEU A 81 -4.28 16.75 5.11
N ALA A 82 -4.62 18.00 4.82
CA ALA A 82 -6.00 18.46 4.80
C ALA A 82 -6.66 18.25 3.43
N SER A 83 -5.87 18.22 2.35
CA SER A 83 -6.40 18.15 0.99
C SER A 83 -5.32 17.67 0.02
N SER A 84 -5.74 17.38 -1.21
CA SER A 84 -4.83 17.01 -2.29
C SER A 84 -3.85 18.11 -2.67
N ASP A 85 -4.16 19.37 -2.39
CA ASP A 85 -3.22 20.47 -2.62
C ASP A 85 -1.94 20.27 -1.81
N ASP A 86 -2.07 19.81 -0.55
CA ASP A 86 -0.91 19.49 0.27
C ASP A 86 -0.08 18.34 -0.32
N LEU A 87 -0.74 17.38 -0.96
CA LEU A 87 -0.07 16.26 -1.61
C LEU A 87 0.74 16.73 -2.83
N TRP A 88 0.17 17.64 -3.63
CA TRP A 88 0.88 18.22 -4.76
C TRP A 88 2.13 18.98 -4.30
N ASP A 89 2.05 19.67 -3.17
CA ASP A 89 3.17 20.44 -2.61
C ASP A 89 4.35 19.58 -2.21
N ILE A 90 4.14 18.31 -1.86
CA ILE A 90 5.23 17.40 -1.50
C ILE A 90 5.82 16.64 -2.70
N GLY A 91 5.37 16.96 -3.93
CA GLY A 91 5.94 16.39 -5.14
C GLY A 91 5.26 15.12 -5.65
N TRP A 92 3.95 15.00 -5.44
CA TRP A 92 3.18 13.81 -5.86
C TRP A 92 3.41 13.43 -7.32
N GLU A 93 3.40 14.43 -8.25
CA GLU A 93 3.64 14.18 -9.67
C GLU A 93 5.00 13.54 -9.93
N ASP A 94 6.04 14.01 -9.25
CA ASP A 94 7.39 13.48 -9.41
C ASP A 94 7.45 12.02 -8.98
N TYR A 95 6.77 11.67 -7.88
CA TYR A 95 6.71 10.27 -7.42
C TYR A 95 6.02 9.39 -8.44
N LEU A 96 4.91 9.85 -9.02
CA LEU A 96 4.19 9.10 -10.05
C LEU A 96 5.07 8.88 -11.28
N GLU A 97 5.82 9.90 -11.70
CA GLU A 97 6.69 9.84 -12.88
C GLU A 97 7.89 8.92 -12.68
N ARG A 98 8.29 8.67 -11.45
CA ARG A 98 9.41 7.75 -11.17
C ARG A 98 9.07 6.29 -11.42
N GLY A 99 7.81 5.97 -11.72
CA GLY A 99 7.41 4.63 -12.12
C GLY A 99 7.37 3.59 -11.01
N GLY A 100 7.40 4.03 -9.76
CA GLY A 100 7.30 3.15 -8.61
C GLY A 100 5.86 2.84 -8.23
N ILE A 101 5.70 2.22 -7.07
CA ILE A 101 4.42 1.92 -6.46
C ILE A 101 4.19 2.96 -5.35
N CYS A 102 3.06 3.65 -5.40
CA CYS A 102 2.68 4.61 -4.37
C CYS A 102 1.61 3.99 -3.48
N ALA A 103 1.97 3.60 -2.26
CA ALA A 103 1.06 3.06 -1.26
C ALA A 103 0.67 4.18 -0.28
N VAL A 104 -0.62 4.49 -0.21
CA VAL A 104 -1.10 5.70 0.45
C VAL A 104 -2.03 5.35 1.61
N GLU A 105 -1.57 5.59 2.85
CA GLU A 105 -2.40 5.49 4.06
C GLU A 105 -3.16 6.81 4.24
N TRP A 106 -4.36 6.72 4.83
CA TRP A 106 -5.29 7.85 4.96
C TRP A 106 -5.62 8.45 3.59
N SER A 107 -5.79 7.58 2.61
CA SER A 107 -6.06 7.98 1.22
C SER A 107 -7.36 8.77 1.06
N GLU A 108 -8.33 8.61 1.96
CA GLU A 108 -9.57 9.38 1.98
C GLU A 108 -9.33 10.88 2.13
N ASN A 109 -8.22 11.30 2.75
CA ASN A 109 -7.88 12.72 2.88
C ASN A 109 -7.46 13.35 1.54
N VAL A 110 -7.08 12.53 0.59
CA VAL A 110 -6.59 12.95 -0.74
C VAL A 110 -7.30 12.15 -1.84
N ASP A 111 -8.56 11.86 -1.62
CA ASP A 111 -9.34 10.93 -2.46
C ASP A 111 -9.38 11.33 -3.94
N ASP A 112 -9.43 12.61 -4.24
CA ASP A 112 -9.42 13.10 -5.61
C ASP A 112 -8.08 12.87 -6.34
N ALA A 113 -6.99 12.59 -5.61
CA ALA A 113 -5.71 12.22 -6.19
C ALA A 113 -5.59 10.70 -6.41
N MET A 114 -6.55 9.91 -5.93
CA MET A 114 -6.55 8.45 -6.00
C MET A 114 -7.23 7.91 -7.27
N GLU A 115 -7.25 8.68 -8.33
CA GLU A 115 -7.84 8.26 -9.61
C GLU A 115 -7.12 7.02 -10.14
N ASN A 116 -7.90 6.01 -10.53
CA ASN A 116 -7.41 4.72 -11.02
C ASN A 116 -6.59 3.91 -10.00
N ALA A 117 -6.69 4.24 -8.72
CA ALA A 117 -6.00 3.49 -7.68
C ALA A 117 -6.57 2.08 -7.51
N VAL A 118 -5.72 1.18 -7.05
CA VAL A 118 -6.14 -0.12 -6.51
C VAL A 118 -6.42 0.09 -5.03
N TYR A 119 -7.64 -0.23 -4.58
CA TYR A 119 -8.05 -0.05 -3.20
C TYR A 119 -7.76 -1.30 -2.38
N ILE A 120 -7.04 -1.12 -1.29
CA ILE A 120 -6.69 -2.19 -0.35
C ILE A 120 -7.41 -1.87 0.96
N THR A 121 -8.48 -2.61 1.26
CA THR A 121 -9.22 -2.43 2.50
C THR A 121 -8.93 -3.58 3.45
N ILE A 122 -8.46 -3.26 4.65
CA ILE A 122 -8.10 -4.26 5.65
C ILE A 122 -9.01 -4.10 6.85
N HIS A 123 -9.77 -5.16 7.17
CA HIS A 123 -10.69 -5.21 8.30
C HIS A 123 -10.13 -6.14 9.38
N LYS A 124 -10.15 -5.67 10.62
CA LYS A 124 -9.81 -6.51 11.77
C LYS A 124 -11.02 -7.37 12.11
N THR A 125 -10.89 -8.67 11.95
CA THR A 125 -11.97 -9.63 12.21
C THR A 125 -11.74 -10.46 13.47
N GLY A 126 -10.57 -10.35 14.08
CA GLY A 126 -10.18 -11.01 15.31
C GLY A 126 -8.87 -10.43 15.77
N GLU A 127 -8.26 -10.99 16.83
CA GLU A 127 -7.02 -10.46 17.37
C GLU A 127 -5.90 -10.44 16.31
N GLU A 128 -5.73 -11.56 15.60
CA GLU A 128 -4.74 -11.70 14.53
C GLU A 128 -5.37 -11.94 13.17
N CYS A 129 -6.69 -11.97 13.10
CA CYS A 129 -7.43 -12.28 11.88
C CYS A 129 -7.77 -11.00 11.12
N ARG A 130 -7.68 -11.07 9.80
CA ARG A 130 -7.96 -9.93 8.93
C ARG A 130 -8.74 -10.37 7.71
N ARG A 131 -9.58 -9.49 7.18
CA ARG A 131 -10.19 -9.63 5.87
C ARG A 131 -9.62 -8.53 4.99
N ILE A 132 -9.01 -8.93 3.90
CA ILE A 132 -8.35 -8.01 2.97
C ILE A 132 -9.11 -8.00 1.67
N GLU A 133 -9.63 -6.83 1.28
CA GLU A 133 -10.32 -6.63 0.02
C GLU A 133 -9.39 -5.88 -0.93
N ILE A 134 -9.17 -6.44 -2.12
CA ILE A 134 -8.36 -5.81 -3.16
C ILE A 134 -9.26 -5.56 -4.36
N GLU A 135 -9.45 -4.28 -4.72
CA GLU A 135 -10.33 -3.85 -5.81
C GLU A 135 -9.64 -2.79 -6.65
N GLY A 136 -9.84 -2.84 -7.95
CA GLY A 136 -9.32 -1.84 -8.86
C GLY A 136 -8.91 -2.41 -10.20
N GLY A 137 -8.25 -1.58 -11.02
CA GLY A 137 -7.89 -1.89 -12.40
C GLY A 137 -6.67 -2.80 -12.55
N ILE A 138 -6.50 -3.79 -11.68
CA ILE A 138 -5.40 -4.74 -11.74
C ILE A 138 -5.94 -6.15 -12.04
N ASP A 139 -5.21 -6.91 -12.84
CA ASP A 139 -5.54 -8.30 -13.11
C ASP A 139 -5.02 -9.18 -11.97
N LEU A 140 -5.94 -9.65 -11.13
CA LEU A 140 -5.61 -10.49 -9.98
C LEU A 140 -5.52 -11.99 -10.34
N ALA A 141 -5.71 -12.34 -11.62
CA ALA A 141 -5.60 -13.73 -12.06
C ALA A 141 -4.19 -14.31 -11.82
N ASP A 142 -3.18 -13.45 -11.85
CA ASP A 142 -1.78 -13.85 -11.63
C ASP A 142 -1.38 -13.87 -10.15
N LEU A 143 -2.29 -13.50 -9.25
CA LEU A 143 -2.00 -13.47 -7.83
C LEU A 143 -1.96 -14.90 -7.28
N SER A 144 -0.83 -15.27 -6.70
CA SER A 144 -0.59 -16.62 -6.18
C SER A 144 -0.11 -16.56 -4.73
N LEU A 145 -0.83 -17.21 -3.88
CA LEU A 145 -0.48 -17.34 -2.46
C LEU A 145 0.21 -18.67 -2.18
#